data_97c7680528c9637bf8d9e2caa72b0451
#
_entry.id   97c7680528c9637bf8d9e2caa72b0451
#
_cell.length_a   1.000
_cell.length_b   1.000
_cell.length_c   1.000
_cell.angle_alpha   90.00
_cell.angle_beta   90.00
_cell.angle_gamma   90.00
#
_symmetry.space_group_name_H-M   'P 1'
#
loop_
_entity.id
_entity.type
_entity.pdbx_description
1 polymer ?
#
loop_
_entity_poly.entity_id
_entity_poly.type
_entity_poly.pdbx_seq_one_letter_code
_entity_poly.pdbx_strand_id
1 'polypeptide(L)'
;MILEFRLGNIFSFRDEITLDLQAAKIQTEKGKALNGNLFDIAGGQALKSISIFGANASGKSNVIKGIIACIDMIRSSHTYNEGTIFSVVPFKFDGYDQKPSSFFVRFILNEIEYEYSFTMTRTEILTEQLYYYPKGRRSLVFSRDETKGEDKKNIYEFKQVIKRPMDVAANTSRKSLFISRASQMDRDIAKRVYRFFSEAIVLDYKESAMPIENYIKNQKENILEILNTADSDIVDIKIQGNSLKTFHRSNPNIAFDFDTEESEGTKTLFQMMLSMIDIIRNGRTLLIDEIETSLHPHLVEYIINLFNNSVNAQLIYTTHNTHLLNTDFQRRDQVYFVNKRIDGCSDLYSLYDFKDFRDTFDMEKAYLQGRFNAIPFLQKPRI
;
A
#
# COMPACT_ATOMS: atom_id res chain seq x y z
N MET A 1 10.51 -3.40 -0.15
CA MET A 1 10.19 -2.03 0.32
C MET A 1 9.77 -1.18 -0.87
N ILE A 2 8.68 -0.47 -0.78
CA ILE A 2 8.20 0.46 -1.82
C ILE A 2 8.81 1.84 -1.58
N LEU A 3 9.21 2.52 -2.66
CA LEU A 3 9.73 3.89 -2.63
C LEU A 3 8.78 4.90 -3.28
N GLU A 4 8.05 4.51 -4.31
CA GLU A 4 7.19 5.42 -5.06
C GLU A 4 6.14 4.67 -5.87
N PHE A 5 4.92 5.21 -5.94
CA PHE A 5 3.92 4.87 -6.93
C PHE A 5 3.55 6.10 -7.74
N ARG A 6 3.42 5.95 -9.08
CA ARG A 6 2.75 6.93 -9.94
C ARG A 6 1.62 6.25 -10.69
N LEU A 7 0.50 6.95 -10.74
CA LEU A 7 -0.74 6.46 -11.37
C LEU A 7 -1.29 7.58 -12.23
N GLY A 8 -1.54 7.32 -13.49
CA GLY A 8 -2.09 8.30 -14.44
C GLY A 8 -3.30 7.78 -15.19
N ASN A 9 -4.24 8.66 -15.43
CA ASN A 9 -5.51 8.37 -16.11
C ASN A 9 -6.23 7.17 -15.52
N ILE A 10 -6.56 7.21 -14.23
CA ILE A 10 -7.22 6.11 -13.53
C ILE A 10 -8.30 6.63 -12.57
N PHE A 11 -9.49 6.05 -12.60
CA PHE A 11 -10.63 6.37 -11.75
C PHE A 11 -10.96 7.88 -11.75
N SER A 12 -10.74 8.57 -10.63
CA SER A 12 -10.95 10.02 -10.52
C SER A 12 -9.71 10.85 -10.84
N PHE A 13 -8.59 10.23 -11.14
CA PHE A 13 -7.33 10.91 -11.46
C PHE A 13 -7.13 10.98 -12.96
N ARG A 14 -7.26 12.19 -13.55
CA ARG A 14 -6.96 12.46 -14.94
C ARG A 14 -5.45 12.56 -15.17
N ASP A 15 -4.82 13.38 -14.37
CA ASP A 15 -3.40 13.67 -14.43
C ASP A 15 -2.62 12.64 -13.61
N GLU A 16 -1.32 12.49 -13.86
CA GLU A 16 -0.48 11.57 -13.09
C GLU A 16 -0.35 12.07 -11.65
N ILE A 17 -0.62 11.18 -10.70
CA ILE A 17 -0.39 11.41 -9.28
C ILE A 17 0.83 10.63 -8.81
N THR A 18 1.53 11.17 -7.82
CA THR A 18 2.70 10.55 -7.20
C THR A 18 2.48 10.36 -5.71
N LEU A 19 2.64 9.13 -5.25
CA LEU A 19 2.74 8.76 -3.83
C LEU A 19 4.20 8.40 -3.56
N ASP A 20 4.96 9.36 -2.99
CA ASP A 20 6.39 9.21 -2.72
C ASP A 20 6.61 8.75 -1.27
N LEU A 21 7.27 7.62 -1.10
CA LEU A 21 7.66 7.06 0.20
C LEU A 21 9.14 7.38 0.54
N GLN A 22 9.84 8.15 -0.28
CA GLN A 22 11.16 8.63 0.08
C GLN A 22 11.03 9.79 1.07
N ALA A 23 11.85 9.76 2.13
CA ALA A 23 11.77 10.77 3.16
C ALA A 23 12.34 12.12 2.69
N ALA A 24 11.60 13.19 2.92
CA ALA A 24 12.06 14.54 2.69
C ALA A 24 13.10 14.97 3.75
N LYS A 25 13.98 15.88 3.38
CA LYS A 25 14.96 16.46 4.31
C LYS A 25 14.30 17.50 5.21
N ILE A 26 13.73 17.04 6.33
CA ILE A 26 13.10 17.89 7.35
C ILE A 26 14.13 18.19 8.44
N GLN A 27 14.44 19.48 8.65
CA GLN A 27 15.48 19.92 9.59
C GLN A 27 14.94 20.43 10.93
N THR A 28 13.61 20.48 11.08
CA THR A 28 12.96 20.94 12.31
C THR A 28 13.15 19.93 13.44
N GLU A 29 13.15 20.41 14.70
CA GLU A 29 13.31 19.54 15.87
C GLU A 29 12.22 18.46 15.96
N LYS A 30 10.95 18.82 15.65
CA LYS A 30 9.85 17.85 15.60
C LYS A 30 10.07 16.80 14.51
N GLY A 31 10.50 17.19 13.32
CA GLY A 31 10.80 16.25 12.24
C GLY A 31 11.93 15.29 12.59
N LYS A 32 12.98 15.78 13.29
CA LYS A 32 14.08 14.94 13.78
C LYS A 32 13.64 13.98 14.90
N ALA A 33 12.75 14.40 15.79
CA ALA A 33 12.20 13.55 16.85
C ALA A 33 11.46 12.33 16.27
N LEU A 34 10.91 12.43 15.05
CA LEU A 34 10.22 11.35 14.35
C LEU A 34 11.11 10.56 13.38
N ASN A 35 12.43 10.59 13.52
CA ASN A 35 13.33 9.76 12.70
C ASN A 35 13.08 8.26 12.87
N GLY A 36 12.46 7.83 13.97
CA GLY A 36 11.99 6.46 14.16
C GLY A 36 10.98 6.00 13.08
N ASN A 37 10.28 6.93 12.43
CA ASN A 37 9.33 6.65 11.34
C ASN A 37 10.02 6.40 9.98
N LEU A 38 11.35 6.30 9.95
CA LEU A 38 12.15 6.18 8.74
C LEU A 38 12.95 4.88 8.71
N PHE A 39 13.18 4.39 7.49
CA PHE A 39 14.22 3.39 7.19
C PHE A 39 15.42 4.06 6.56
N ASP A 40 16.61 3.62 6.93
CA ASP A 40 17.82 3.96 6.19
C ASP A 40 17.93 3.07 4.93
N ILE A 41 18.13 3.70 3.79
CA ILE A 41 18.32 3.03 2.50
C ILE A 41 19.56 3.56 1.80
N ALA A 42 20.06 2.83 0.80
CA ALA A 42 21.16 3.32 -0.03
C ALA A 42 20.73 4.63 -0.74
N GLY A 43 21.39 5.72 -0.39
CA GLY A 43 21.12 7.05 -0.99
C GLY A 43 20.11 7.94 -0.27
N GLY A 44 19.57 7.52 0.89
CA GLY A 44 18.63 8.35 1.66
C GLY A 44 17.85 7.59 2.72
N GLN A 45 16.62 8.00 2.91
CA GLN A 45 15.70 7.37 3.87
C GLN A 45 14.33 7.17 3.23
N ALA A 46 13.58 6.16 3.67
CA ALA A 46 12.23 5.87 3.24
C ALA A 46 11.25 5.92 4.42
N LEU A 47 10.01 6.27 4.15
CA LEU A 47 8.92 6.36 5.11
C LEU A 47 8.39 4.97 5.47
N LYS A 48 8.13 4.74 6.75
CA LYS A 48 7.50 3.51 7.26
C LYS A 48 5.98 3.54 7.12
N SER A 49 5.37 4.72 7.14
CA SER A 49 3.94 4.85 6.95
C SER A 49 3.59 6.10 6.14
N ILE A 50 2.46 6.01 5.40
CA ILE A 50 1.81 7.13 4.72
C ILE A 50 0.33 7.12 5.07
N SER A 51 -0.18 8.30 5.43
CA SER A 51 -1.59 8.57 5.67
C SER A 51 -2.18 9.43 4.55
N ILE A 52 -3.36 9.06 4.06
CA ILE A 52 -4.05 9.78 2.97
C ILE A 52 -5.39 10.30 3.50
N PHE A 53 -5.51 11.62 3.60
CA PHE A 53 -6.68 12.34 4.07
C PHE A 53 -7.46 12.99 2.92
N GLY A 54 -8.70 13.36 3.18
CA GLY A 54 -9.54 14.11 2.25
C GLY A 54 -11.02 13.92 2.54
N ALA A 55 -11.85 14.74 1.91
CA ALA A 55 -13.30 14.65 2.03
C ALA A 55 -13.87 13.32 1.53
N ASN A 56 -15.13 13.03 1.90
CA ASN A 56 -15.88 11.93 1.28
C ASN A 56 -15.98 12.15 -0.22
N ALA A 57 -15.83 11.09 -1.00
CA ALA A 57 -15.82 11.11 -2.47
C ALA A 57 -14.71 11.98 -3.11
N SER A 58 -13.68 12.39 -2.37
CA SER A 58 -12.52 13.10 -2.94
C SER A 58 -11.65 12.23 -3.86
N GLY A 59 -11.64 10.91 -3.63
CA GLY A 59 -10.82 9.96 -4.39
C GLY A 59 -9.76 9.21 -3.55
N LYS A 60 -9.78 9.30 -2.22
CA LYS A 60 -8.84 8.56 -1.35
C LYS A 60 -8.78 7.06 -1.66
N SER A 61 -9.96 6.41 -1.66
CA SER A 61 -10.05 4.97 -2.00
C SER A 61 -9.58 4.67 -3.44
N ASN A 62 -9.64 5.65 -4.35
CA ASN A 62 -9.16 5.46 -5.72
C ASN A 62 -7.62 5.42 -5.80
N VAL A 63 -6.89 6.04 -4.86
CA VAL A 63 -5.44 5.87 -4.74
C VAL A 63 -5.12 4.41 -4.41
N ILE A 64 -5.73 3.87 -3.34
CA ILE A 64 -5.54 2.48 -2.93
C ILE A 64 -5.96 1.51 -4.03
N LYS A 65 -7.15 1.70 -4.63
CA LYS A 65 -7.63 0.88 -5.77
C LYS A 65 -6.69 0.93 -6.97
N GLY A 66 -6.08 2.08 -7.26
CA GLY A 66 -5.10 2.21 -8.34
C GLY A 66 -3.82 1.42 -8.07
N ILE A 67 -3.32 1.45 -6.83
CA ILE A 67 -2.17 0.65 -6.41
C ILE A 67 -2.52 -0.85 -6.47
N ILE A 68 -3.69 -1.24 -5.96
CA ILE A 68 -4.17 -2.64 -6.04
C ILE A 68 -4.25 -3.09 -7.50
N ALA A 69 -4.82 -2.29 -8.39
CA ALA A 69 -4.92 -2.63 -9.81
C ALA A 69 -3.55 -2.83 -10.47
N CYS A 70 -2.55 -2.01 -10.12
CA CYS A 70 -1.16 -2.20 -10.56
C CYS A 70 -0.61 -3.56 -10.13
N ILE A 71 -0.79 -3.89 -8.86
CA ILE A 71 -0.29 -5.13 -8.24
C ILE A 71 -1.01 -6.35 -8.84
N ASP A 72 -2.31 -6.29 -9.00
CA ASP A 72 -3.12 -7.37 -9.57
C ASP A 72 -2.74 -7.66 -11.03
N MET A 73 -2.46 -6.63 -11.83
CA MET A 73 -1.93 -6.82 -13.18
C MET A 73 -0.60 -7.59 -13.17
N ILE A 74 0.31 -7.27 -12.25
CA ILE A 74 1.59 -7.98 -12.12
C ILE A 74 1.36 -9.42 -11.68
N ARG A 75 0.48 -9.66 -10.71
CA ARG A 75 0.20 -10.98 -10.12
C ARG A 75 -0.55 -11.91 -11.08
N SER A 76 -1.52 -11.38 -11.81
CA SER A 76 -2.58 -12.21 -12.42
C SER A 76 -2.61 -12.15 -13.95
N SER A 77 -1.99 -11.17 -14.61
CA SER A 77 -2.16 -10.97 -16.06
C SER A 77 -1.67 -12.15 -16.93
N HIS A 78 -0.79 -13.01 -16.41
CA HIS A 78 -0.39 -14.24 -17.11
C HIS A 78 -1.52 -15.25 -17.31
N THR A 79 -2.62 -15.12 -16.57
CA THR A 79 -3.82 -15.97 -16.67
C THR A 79 -4.88 -15.41 -17.62
N TYR A 80 -4.70 -14.17 -18.11
CA TYR A 80 -5.71 -13.50 -18.90
C TYR A 80 -5.72 -14.00 -20.34
N ASN A 81 -6.93 -14.16 -20.89
CA ASN A 81 -7.18 -14.56 -22.27
C ASN A 81 -7.66 -13.37 -23.13
N GLU A 82 -7.87 -13.60 -24.42
CA GLU A 82 -8.25 -12.54 -25.37
C GLU A 82 -9.56 -11.80 -25.00
N GLY A 83 -10.51 -12.51 -24.40
CA GLY A 83 -11.80 -11.92 -23.97
C GLY A 83 -11.72 -11.10 -22.68
N THR A 84 -10.58 -11.07 -21.97
CA THR A 84 -10.45 -10.38 -20.70
C THR A 84 -10.53 -8.87 -20.89
N ILE A 85 -11.42 -8.22 -20.13
CA ILE A 85 -11.48 -6.76 -19.95
C ILE A 85 -10.86 -6.46 -18.61
N PHE A 86 -9.87 -5.56 -18.59
CA PHE A 86 -9.19 -5.21 -17.36
C PHE A 86 -10.09 -4.40 -16.43
N SER A 87 -9.93 -4.59 -15.12
CA SER A 87 -10.71 -3.89 -14.08
C SER A 87 -10.37 -2.41 -13.95
N VAL A 88 -9.27 -1.96 -14.56
CA VAL A 88 -8.84 -0.57 -14.57
C VAL A 88 -9.83 0.28 -15.38
N VAL A 89 -10.32 1.35 -14.75
CA VAL A 89 -11.23 2.31 -15.39
C VAL A 89 -10.50 3.64 -15.56
N PRO A 90 -10.26 4.10 -16.80
CA PRO A 90 -9.69 5.42 -17.05
C PRO A 90 -10.62 6.54 -16.54
N PHE A 91 -10.10 7.74 -16.38
CA PHE A 91 -10.89 8.94 -16.10
C PHE A 91 -11.92 9.17 -17.23
N LYS A 92 -13.18 9.43 -16.85
CA LYS A 92 -14.31 9.32 -17.82
C LYS A 92 -14.61 10.58 -18.62
N PHE A 93 -14.07 11.75 -18.20
CA PHE A 93 -14.41 13.01 -18.83
C PHE A 93 -13.34 13.44 -19.85
N ASP A 94 -13.68 14.37 -20.72
CA ASP A 94 -12.80 15.03 -21.68
C ASP A 94 -12.04 14.07 -22.62
N GLY A 95 -12.65 12.91 -22.96
CA GLY A 95 -12.07 11.91 -23.86
C GLY A 95 -10.90 11.13 -23.26
N TYR A 96 -10.67 11.23 -21.95
CA TYR A 96 -9.62 10.46 -21.26
C TYR A 96 -9.96 8.98 -21.13
N ASP A 97 -11.22 8.61 -21.23
CA ASP A 97 -11.68 7.22 -21.28
C ASP A 97 -11.13 6.45 -22.50
N GLN A 98 -10.69 7.16 -23.55
CA GLN A 98 -10.03 6.60 -24.73
C GLN A 98 -8.49 6.62 -24.64
N LYS A 99 -7.92 7.27 -23.62
CA LYS A 99 -6.48 7.33 -23.42
C LYS A 99 -5.99 6.18 -22.53
N PRO A 100 -4.73 5.76 -22.70
CA PRO A 100 -4.17 4.72 -21.83
C PRO A 100 -4.02 5.20 -20.39
N SER A 101 -4.19 4.26 -19.46
CA SER A 101 -3.77 4.43 -18.06
C SER A 101 -2.30 4.09 -17.91
N SER A 102 -1.59 4.77 -17.01
CA SER A 102 -0.17 4.56 -16.73
C SER A 102 0.07 4.16 -15.28
N PHE A 103 1.05 3.29 -15.10
CA PHE A 103 1.49 2.79 -13.80
C PHE A 103 3.00 2.81 -13.72
N PHE A 104 3.51 3.26 -12.60
CA PHE A 104 4.92 3.22 -12.27
C PHE A 104 5.09 2.85 -10.79
N VAL A 105 6.06 1.99 -10.51
CA VAL A 105 6.46 1.65 -9.15
C VAL A 105 7.97 1.59 -9.03
N ARG A 106 8.51 2.23 -8.00
CA ARG A 106 9.91 2.18 -7.60
C ARG A 106 10.03 1.45 -6.28
N PHE A 107 10.91 0.48 -6.20
CA PHE A 107 11.01 -0.39 -5.04
C PHE A 107 12.42 -0.93 -4.84
N ILE A 108 12.72 -1.37 -3.61
CA ILE A 108 13.98 -2.06 -3.27
C ILE A 108 13.66 -3.54 -3.03
N LEU A 109 14.42 -4.39 -3.69
CA LEU A 109 14.38 -5.83 -3.52
C LEU A 109 15.81 -6.37 -3.41
N ASN A 110 16.15 -7.03 -2.28
CA ASN A 110 17.50 -7.52 -1.98
C ASN A 110 18.57 -6.43 -2.18
N GLU A 111 18.36 -5.27 -1.57
CA GLU A 111 19.26 -4.09 -1.59
C GLU A 111 19.47 -3.47 -2.99
N ILE A 112 18.77 -3.96 -4.00
CA ILE A 112 18.79 -3.43 -5.36
C ILE A 112 17.49 -2.65 -5.61
N GLU A 113 17.64 -1.44 -6.10
CA GLU A 113 16.51 -0.60 -6.51
C GLU A 113 16.05 -1.00 -7.91
N TYR A 114 14.73 -0.97 -8.11
CA TYR A 114 14.06 -1.24 -9.38
C TYR A 114 13.05 -0.16 -9.70
N GLU A 115 12.87 0.12 -10.98
CA GLU A 115 11.77 0.90 -11.55
C GLU A 115 11.01 0.00 -12.51
N TYR A 116 9.72 -0.15 -12.27
CA TYR A 116 8.83 -0.90 -13.15
C TYR A 116 7.67 -0.02 -13.59
N SER A 117 7.38 0.00 -14.87
CA SER A 117 6.28 0.79 -15.43
C SER A 117 5.59 0.06 -16.58
N PHE A 118 4.31 0.36 -16.76
CA PHE A 118 3.53 -0.08 -17.91
C PHE A 118 2.40 0.88 -18.20
N THR A 119 1.94 0.86 -19.46
CA THR A 119 0.73 1.56 -19.90
C THR A 119 -0.24 0.58 -20.54
N MET A 120 -1.52 0.81 -20.35
CA MET A 120 -2.57 -0.08 -20.84
C MET A 120 -3.85 0.66 -21.16
N THR A 121 -4.63 0.11 -22.09
CA THR A 121 -6.04 0.41 -22.27
C THR A 121 -6.89 -0.53 -21.41
N ARG A 122 -8.20 -0.50 -21.55
CA ARG A 122 -9.09 -1.49 -20.90
C ARG A 122 -8.94 -2.92 -21.45
N THR A 123 -8.27 -3.08 -22.56
CA THR A 123 -8.19 -4.36 -23.29
C THR A 123 -6.78 -4.81 -23.61
N GLU A 124 -5.80 -3.92 -23.61
CA GLU A 124 -4.44 -4.23 -24.06
C GLU A 124 -3.38 -3.53 -23.24
N ILE A 125 -2.24 -4.18 -23.05
CA ILE A 125 -1.00 -3.59 -22.58
C ILE A 125 -0.29 -2.99 -23.79
N LEU A 126 0.08 -1.70 -23.68
CA LEU A 126 0.74 -0.97 -24.76
C LEU A 126 2.25 -0.93 -24.57
N THR A 127 2.71 -0.56 -23.38
CA THR A 127 4.14 -0.50 -23.06
C THR A 127 4.44 -1.18 -21.74
N GLU A 128 5.67 -1.66 -21.56
CA GLU A 128 6.14 -2.24 -20.31
C GLU A 128 7.65 -2.09 -20.22
N GLN A 129 8.18 -1.67 -19.07
CA GLN A 129 9.61 -1.48 -18.87
C GLN A 129 10.03 -1.87 -17.46
N LEU A 130 11.19 -2.51 -17.35
CA LEU A 130 11.86 -2.77 -16.08
C LEU A 130 13.29 -2.26 -16.15
N TYR A 131 13.64 -1.43 -15.20
CA TYR A 131 15.01 -1.00 -14.93
C TYR A 131 15.43 -1.48 -13.54
N TYR A 132 16.73 -1.62 -13.33
CA TYR A 132 17.31 -1.91 -12.02
C TYR A 132 18.60 -1.10 -11.85
N TYR A 133 19.07 -0.97 -10.61
CA TYR A 133 20.22 -0.13 -10.27
C TYR A 133 21.36 -0.96 -9.66
N PRO A 134 22.01 -1.86 -10.45
CA PRO A 134 23.18 -2.58 -9.97
C PRO A 134 24.30 -1.57 -9.70
N LYS A 135 24.81 -1.53 -8.47
CA LYS A 135 25.84 -0.57 -8.05
C LYS A 135 25.44 0.91 -8.26
N GLY A 136 24.16 1.24 -8.09
CA GLY A 136 23.64 2.61 -8.17
C GLY A 136 23.49 3.20 -9.57
N ARG A 137 23.70 2.44 -10.65
CA ARG A 137 23.54 2.90 -12.03
C ARG A 137 22.28 2.31 -12.66
N ARG A 138 21.44 3.18 -13.22
CA ARG A 138 20.21 2.79 -13.93
C ARG A 138 20.56 1.94 -15.16
N SER A 139 20.06 0.73 -15.22
CA SER A 139 20.28 -0.23 -16.29
C SER A 139 18.96 -0.86 -16.73
N LEU A 140 18.72 -0.93 -18.05
CA LEU A 140 17.54 -1.57 -18.59
C LEU A 140 17.64 -3.08 -18.37
N VAL A 141 16.55 -3.71 -17.94
CA VAL A 141 16.36 -5.16 -17.95
C VAL A 141 15.65 -5.56 -19.23
N PHE A 142 14.49 -4.96 -19.48
CA PHE A 142 13.76 -5.08 -20.73
C PHE A 142 12.84 -3.87 -20.95
N SER A 143 12.51 -3.63 -22.22
CA SER A 143 11.39 -2.77 -22.61
C SER A 143 10.53 -3.47 -23.66
N ARG A 144 9.23 -3.15 -23.63
CA ARG A 144 8.20 -3.62 -24.56
C ARG A 144 7.40 -2.43 -25.04
N ASP A 145 7.12 -2.35 -26.34
CA ASP A 145 6.31 -1.31 -26.95
C ASP A 145 5.50 -1.89 -28.11
N GLU A 146 4.23 -2.25 -27.85
CA GLU A 146 3.31 -2.86 -28.82
C GLU A 146 2.86 -1.88 -29.90
N THR A 147 3.16 -0.58 -29.80
CA THR A 147 2.87 0.40 -30.86
C THR A 147 3.86 0.30 -32.03
N LYS A 148 4.97 -0.43 -31.88
CA LYS A 148 6.00 -0.64 -32.93
C LYS A 148 5.67 -1.71 -33.94
N GLY A 149 4.46 -2.25 -33.93
CA GLY A 149 3.98 -3.23 -34.88
C GLY A 149 3.79 -4.63 -34.30
N GLU A 150 3.89 -5.67 -35.15
CA GLU A 150 3.61 -7.04 -34.73
C GLU A 150 4.87 -7.91 -34.53
N ASP A 151 5.99 -7.52 -35.13
CA ASP A 151 7.24 -8.28 -34.99
C ASP A 151 7.81 -8.13 -33.57
N LYS A 152 7.87 -9.23 -32.85
CA LYS A 152 8.37 -9.27 -31.46
C LYS A 152 9.83 -8.77 -31.33
N LYS A 153 10.62 -8.83 -32.37
CA LYS A 153 11.98 -8.26 -32.37
C LYS A 153 11.99 -6.74 -32.34
N ASN A 154 10.99 -6.10 -32.93
CA ASN A 154 10.84 -4.65 -32.93
C ASN A 154 10.15 -4.15 -31.66
N ILE A 155 9.24 -4.95 -31.13
CA ILE A 155 8.47 -4.64 -29.92
C ILE A 155 9.34 -4.69 -28.67
N TYR A 156 10.27 -5.65 -28.56
CA TYR A 156 11.05 -5.89 -27.36
C TYR A 156 12.51 -5.49 -27.49
N GLU A 157 13.04 -4.86 -26.46
CA GLU A 157 14.46 -4.70 -26.20
C GLU A 157 14.83 -5.43 -24.90
N PHE A 158 15.86 -6.27 -24.96
CA PHE A 158 16.36 -7.03 -23.82
C PHE A 158 17.83 -6.77 -23.57
N LYS A 159 18.23 -6.76 -22.30
CA LYS A 159 19.63 -6.81 -21.90
C LYS A 159 19.97 -8.21 -21.35
N GLN A 160 21.27 -8.49 -21.22
CA GLN A 160 21.78 -9.84 -20.89
C GLN A 160 21.32 -10.42 -19.52
N VAL A 161 20.60 -9.63 -18.72
CA VAL A 161 20.12 -10.04 -17.39
C VAL A 161 19.02 -11.10 -17.46
N ILE A 162 18.22 -11.13 -18.55
CA ILE A 162 17.19 -12.14 -18.78
C ILE A 162 17.69 -13.19 -19.75
N LYS A 163 17.65 -14.47 -19.34
CA LYS A 163 18.00 -15.61 -20.19
C LYS A 163 16.84 -15.99 -21.11
N ARG A 164 17.14 -16.23 -22.39
CA ARG A 164 16.17 -16.67 -23.43
C ARG A 164 14.86 -15.83 -23.41
N PRO A 165 14.93 -14.49 -23.48
CA PRO A 165 13.73 -13.66 -23.33
C PRO A 165 12.79 -13.73 -24.53
N MET A 166 13.28 -14.10 -25.73
CA MET A 166 12.49 -14.15 -26.96
C MET A 166 11.47 -15.28 -26.97
N ASP A 167 11.71 -16.39 -26.30
CA ASP A 167 10.72 -17.46 -26.16
C ASP A 167 9.55 -17.02 -25.26
N VAL A 168 9.83 -16.22 -24.21
CA VAL A 168 8.80 -15.61 -23.40
C VAL A 168 8.00 -14.59 -24.21
N ALA A 169 8.68 -13.70 -24.96
CA ALA A 169 8.04 -12.67 -25.78
C ALA A 169 7.10 -13.29 -26.83
N ALA A 170 7.49 -14.39 -27.47
CA ALA A 170 6.68 -15.13 -28.42
C ALA A 170 5.38 -15.69 -27.79
N ASN A 171 5.42 -16.02 -26.49
CA ASN A 171 4.29 -16.56 -25.72
C ASN A 171 3.58 -15.50 -24.85
N THR A 172 3.87 -14.21 -25.03
CA THR A 172 3.23 -13.11 -24.31
C THR A 172 2.25 -12.39 -25.20
N SER A 173 0.97 -12.46 -24.87
CA SER A 173 -0.10 -11.74 -25.53
C SER A 173 -0.16 -10.27 -25.09
N ARG A 174 -0.95 -9.46 -25.79
CA ARG A 174 -1.24 -8.08 -25.36
C ARG A 174 -2.08 -8.00 -24.06
N LYS A 175 -2.61 -9.13 -23.57
CA LYS A 175 -3.37 -9.24 -22.32
C LYS A 175 -2.46 -9.45 -21.09
N SER A 176 -1.24 -9.91 -21.28
CA SER A 176 -0.33 -10.28 -20.21
C SER A 176 0.88 -9.36 -20.15
N LEU A 177 1.26 -8.93 -18.94
CA LEU A 177 2.54 -8.31 -18.69
C LEU A 177 3.67 -9.35 -18.94
N PHE A 178 4.74 -8.89 -19.58
CA PHE A 178 5.92 -9.72 -19.82
C PHE A 178 6.53 -10.23 -18.52
N ILE A 179 6.61 -9.38 -17.48
CA ILE A 179 7.15 -9.77 -16.18
C ILE A 179 6.34 -10.90 -15.54
N SER A 180 5.02 -10.85 -15.65
CA SER A 180 4.11 -11.89 -15.14
C SER A 180 4.31 -13.20 -15.89
N ARG A 181 4.34 -13.18 -17.23
CA ARG A 181 4.59 -14.36 -18.06
C ARG A 181 6.00 -14.93 -17.86
N ALA A 182 7.02 -14.08 -17.80
CA ALA A 182 8.40 -14.47 -17.62
C ALA A 182 8.66 -15.15 -16.26
N SER A 183 7.92 -14.75 -15.23
CA SER A 183 7.97 -15.41 -13.92
C SER A 183 7.49 -16.86 -13.99
N GLN A 184 6.40 -17.12 -14.75
CA GLN A 184 5.83 -18.46 -14.94
C GLN A 184 6.73 -19.35 -15.82
N MET A 185 7.56 -18.75 -16.66
CA MET A 185 8.54 -19.44 -17.50
C MET A 185 9.94 -19.51 -16.87
N ASP A 186 10.03 -19.40 -15.54
CA ASP A 186 11.25 -19.56 -14.74
C ASP A 186 12.42 -18.60 -15.07
N ARG A 187 12.11 -17.33 -15.39
CA ARG A 187 13.15 -16.31 -15.54
C ARG A 187 13.51 -15.69 -14.19
N ASP A 188 14.74 -15.86 -13.74
CA ASP A 188 15.19 -15.57 -12.36
C ASP A 188 14.84 -14.14 -11.88
N ILE A 189 15.14 -13.12 -12.71
CA ILE A 189 14.83 -11.73 -12.34
C ILE A 189 13.32 -11.48 -12.29
N ALA A 190 12.57 -12.08 -13.24
CA ALA A 190 11.11 -11.95 -13.28
C ALA A 190 10.45 -12.64 -12.08
N LYS A 191 10.93 -13.84 -11.71
CA LYS A 191 10.45 -14.56 -10.51
C LYS A 191 10.68 -13.78 -9.24
N ARG A 192 11.84 -13.13 -9.10
CA ARG A 192 12.13 -12.29 -7.91
C ARG A 192 11.21 -11.08 -7.83
N VAL A 193 11.04 -10.36 -8.94
CA VAL A 193 10.13 -9.20 -9.00
C VAL A 193 8.69 -9.63 -8.77
N TYR A 194 8.23 -10.67 -9.45
CA TYR A 194 6.88 -11.23 -9.27
C TYR A 194 6.62 -11.63 -7.80
N ARG A 195 7.57 -12.34 -7.19
CA ARG A 195 7.47 -12.77 -5.80
C ARG A 195 7.40 -11.58 -4.84
N PHE A 196 8.16 -10.52 -5.10
CA PHE A 196 8.07 -9.29 -4.31
C PHE A 196 6.63 -8.75 -4.32
N PHE A 197 6.00 -8.59 -5.48
CA PHE A 197 4.62 -8.12 -5.55
C PHE A 197 3.60 -9.11 -4.98
N SER A 198 3.87 -10.40 -5.04
CA SER A 198 2.94 -11.45 -4.55
C SER A 198 3.02 -11.67 -3.04
N GLU A 199 4.21 -11.61 -2.46
CA GLU A 199 4.46 -12.00 -1.08
C GLU A 199 4.74 -10.80 -0.14
N ALA A 200 5.41 -9.75 -0.64
CA ALA A 200 5.81 -8.62 0.18
C ALA A 200 4.77 -7.49 0.27
N ILE A 201 3.69 -7.55 -0.50
CA ILE A 201 2.62 -6.56 -0.45
C ILE A 201 1.31 -7.26 -0.08
N VAL A 202 0.65 -6.77 0.96
CA VAL A 202 -0.61 -7.28 1.49
C VAL A 202 -1.72 -6.28 1.16
N LEU A 203 -2.74 -6.73 0.44
CA LEU A 203 -3.86 -5.90 -0.02
C LEU A 203 -5.05 -5.95 0.93
N ASP A 204 -5.17 -7.03 1.70
CA ASP A 204 -6.12 -7.18 2.78
C ASP A 204 -5.44 -7.97 3.91
N TYR A 205 -5.40 -7.41 5.11
CA TYR A 205 -4.79 -8.08 6.28
C TYR A 205 -5.45 -9.43 6.59
N LYS A 206 -6.70 -9.66 6.18
CA LYS A 206 -7.41 -10.92 6.36
C LYS A 206 -6.80 -12.07 5.55
N GLU A 207 -6.04 -11.78 4.49
CA GLU A 207 -5.34 -12.79 3.69
C GLU A 207 -4.08 -13.32 4.39
N SER A 208 -3.58 -12.64 5.43
CA SER A 208 -2.37 -13.00 6.15
C SER A 208 -2.66 -13.90 7.35
N ALA A 209 -3.36 -15.02 7.14
CA ALA A 209 -3.69 -15.94 8.22
C ALA A 209 -2.58 -16.99 8.42
N MET A 210 -1.75 -16.81 9.43
CA MET A 210 -0.93 -17.91 9.95
C MET A 210 -1.74 -18.75 10.96
N PRO A 211 -1.39 -20.05 11.15
CA PRO A 211 -1.99 -20.87 12.19
C PRO A 211 -1.79 -20.23 13.57
N ILE A 212 -2.88 -19.97 14.27
CA ILE A 212 -2.93 -19.32 15.59
C ILE A 212 -1.98 -19.98 16.60
N GLU A 213 -1.80 -21.29 16.48
CA GLU A 213 -0.95 -22.11 17.37
C GLU A 213 0.51 -21.66 17.40
N ASN A 214 1.06 -21.28 16.26
CA ASN A 214 2.44 -20.83 16.16
C ASN A 214 2.63 -19.45 16.78
N TYR A 215 1.61 -18.58 16.74
CA TYR A 215 1.63 -17.26 17.35
C TYR A 215 1.55 -17.32 18.86
N ILE A 216 0.61 -18.08 19.40
CA ILE A 216 0.42 -18.19 20.84
C ILE A 216 1.66 -18.75 21.52
N LYS A 217 2.35 -19.71 20.91
CA LYS A 217 3.59 -20.26 21.45
C LYS A 217 4.73 -19.24 21.56
N ASN A 218 4.82 -18.31 20.61
CA ASN A 218 6.00 -17.43 20.46
C ASN A 218 5.72 -15.96 20.75
N GLN A 219 4.47 -15.53 20.85
CA GLN A 219 4.07 -14.11 20.91
C GLN A 219 2.91 -13.85 21.88
N LYS A 220 2.66 -14.76 22.80
CA LYS A 220 1.53 -14.68 23.73
C LYS A 220 1.44 -13.36 24.46
N GLU A 221 2.57 -12.84 24.96
CA GLU A 221 2.63 -11.58 25.70
C GLU A 221 2.23 -10.40 24.83
N ASN A 222 2.73 -10.32 23.60
CA ASN A 222 2.36 -9.25 22.67
C ASN A 222 0.87 -9.31 22.28
N ILE A 223 0.36 -10.51 22.08
CA ILE A 223 -1.08 -10.70 21.76
C ILE A 223 -1.95 -10.29 22.95
N LEU A 224 -1.55 -10.63 24.18
CA LEU A 224 -2.28 -10.24 25.39
C LEU A 224 -2.23 -8.75 25.61
N GLU A 225 -1.09 -8.09 25.39
CA GLU A 225 -0.96 -6.64 25.48
C GLU A 225 -1.94 -5.94 24.53
N ILE A 226 -2.05 -6.46 23.32
CA ILE A 226 -2.95 -5.94 22.29
C ILE A 226 -4.42 -6.18 22.64
N LEU A 227 -4.76 -7.41 23.04
CA LEU A 227 -6.13 -7.71 23.51
C LEU A 227 -6.50 -6.87 24.71
N ASN A 228 -5.60 -6.66 25.66
CA ASN A 228 -5.80 -5.79 26.80
C ASN A 228 -6.04 -4.32 26.41
N THR A 229 -5.50 -3.87 25.28
CA THR A 229 -5.75 -2.52 24.76
C THR A 229 -7.18 -2.36 24.25
N ALA A 230 -7.79 -3.44 23.77
CA ALA A 230 -9.15 -3.44 23.21
C ALA A 230 -10.22 -3.96 24.19
N ASP A 231 -9.86 -4.98 24.96
CA ASP A 231 -10.68 -5.54 26.01
C ASP A 231 -9.81 -5.85 27.22
N SER A 232 -9.80 -4.93 28.17
CA SER A 232 -8.93 -4.96 29.36
C SER A 232 -9.25 -6.12 30.32
N ASP A 233 -10.29 -6.91 30.03
CA ASP A 233 -10.71 -8.01 30.91
C ASP A 233 -10.05 -9.35 30.54
N ILE A 234 -9.55 -9.55 29.32
CA ILE A 234 -8.83 -10.76 28.92
C ILE A 234 -7.40 -10.74 29.48
N VAL A 235 -7.07 -11.65 30.39
CA VAL A 235 -5.78 -11.73 31.07
C VAL A 235 -4.91 -12.89 30.61
N ASP A 236 -5.49 -13.91 29.96
CA ASP A 236 -4.74 -15.05 29.44
C ASP A 236 -5.44 -15.69 28.24
N ILE A 237 -4.64 -16.34 27.38
CA ILE A 237 -5.11 -17.16 26.24
C ILE A 237 -4.33 -18.46 26.21
N LYS A 238 -5.02 -19.57 25.95
CA LYS A 238 -4.40 -20.91 25.83
C LYS A 238 -5.10 -21.73 24.75
N ILE A 239 -4.34 -22.59 24.11
CA ILE A 239 -4.91 -23.65 23.27
C ILE A 239 -5.16 -24.85 24.17
N GLN A 240 -6.41 -25.33 24.20
CA GLN A 240 -6.81 -26.51 24.89
C GLN A 240 -7.50 -27.46 23.90
N GLY A 241 -6.85 -28.57 23.58
CA GLY A 241 -7.31 -29.46 22.50
C GLY A 241 -7.19 -28.72 21.16
N ASN A 242 -8.30 -28.63 20.42
CA ASN A 242 -8.40 -27.93 19.13
C ASN A 242 -9.07 -26.56 19.25
N SER A 243 -9.33 -26.05 20.45
CA SER A 243 -9.97 -24.75 20.63
C SER A 243 -9.09 -23.74 21.37
N LEU A 244 -9.23 -22.49 20.98
CA LEU A 244 -8.64 -21.35 21.66
C LEU A 244 -9.52 -21.00 22.86
N LYS A 245 -8.91 -20.84 24.03
CA LYS A 245 -9.57 -20.43 25.26
C LYS A 245 -9.02 -19.11 25.76
N THR A 246 -9.91 -18.22 26.17
CA THR A 246 -9.62 -16.98 26.86
C THR A 246 -9.94 -17.08 28.34
N PHE A 247 -9.27 -16.27 29.13
CA PHE A 247 -9.44 -16.20 30.57
C PHE A 247 -9.59 -14.74 30.97
N HIS A 248 -10.65 -14.44 31.72
CA HIS A 248 -11.00 -13.08 32.08
C HIS A 248 -10.52 -12.72 33.50
N ARG A 249 -10.24 -11.45 33.72
CA ARG A 249 -9.78 -10.90 35.02
C ARG A 249 -10.78 -11.17 36.13
N SER A 250 -12.07 -11.08 35.83
CA SER A 250 -13.16 -11.33 36.77
C SER A 250 -13.12 -12.73 37.37
N ASN A 251 -12.70 -13.76 36.60
CA ASN A 251 -12.44 -15.11 37.10
C ASN A 251 -11.41 -15.85 36.20
N PRO A 252 -10.10 -15.75 36.52
CA PRO A 252 -9.04 -16.35 35.69
C PRO A 252 -9.02 -17.89 35.65
N ASN A 253 -9.88 -18.56 36.41
CA ASN A 253 -9.96 -20.02 36.45
C ASN A 253 -11.05 -20.57 35.50
N ILE A 254 -11.90 -19.71 34.95
CA ILE A 254 -12.93 -20.10 34.00
C ILE A 254 -12.43 -19.84 32.58
N ALA A 255 -12.43 -20.92 31.78
CA ALA A 255 -12.04 -20.84 30.36
C ALA A 255 -13.28 -20.53 29.51
N PHE A 256 -13.23 -19.50 28.71
CA PHE A 256 -14.22 -19.16 27.69
C PHE A 256 -13.76 -19.71 26.35
N ASP A 257 -14.66 -20.27 25.58
CA ASP A 257 -14.38 -20.69 24.21
C ASP A 257 -14.33 -19.44 23.31
N PHE A 258 -13.18 -19.22 22.67
CA PHE A 258 -12.96 -18.00 21.88
C PHE A 258 -13.96 -17.86 20.73
N ASP A 259 -14.27 -18.97 20.03
CA ASP A 259 -15.12 -18.93 18.85
C ASP A 259 -16.60 -18.74 19.17
N THR A 260 -17.07 -19.27 20.31
CA THR A 260 -18.49 -19.33 20.65
C THR A 260 -18.91 -18.38 21.76
N GLU A 261 -18.00 -18.00 22.67
CA GLU A 261 -18.33 -17.23 23.87
C GLU A 261 -17.76 -15.80 23.87
N GLU A 262 -16.75 -15.50 23.02
CA GLU A 262 -16.22 -14.14 22.89
C GLU A 262 -17.06 -13.25 21.95
N SER A 263 -16.96 -11.94 22.15
CA SER A 263 -17.63 -10.95 21.30
C SER A 263 -17.05 -10.95 19.88
N GLU A 264 -17.88 -10.62 18.89
CA GLU A 264 -17.42 -10.47 17.51
C GLU A 264 -16.35 -9.37 17.36
N GLY A 265 -16.43 -8.31 18.20
CA GLY A 265 -15.42 -7.27 18.25
C GLY A 265 -14.06 -7.81 18.70
N THR A 266 -14.04 -8.61 19.77
CA THR A 266 -12.82 -9.24 20.30
C THR A 266 -12.21 -10.19 19.28
N LYS A 267 -13.02 -11.00 18.58
CA LYS A 267 -12.58 -11.92 17.53
C LYS A 267 -11.95 -11.17 16.34
N THR A 268 -12.64 -10.15 15.86
CA THR A 268 -12.15 -9.31 14.73
C THR A 268 -10.82 -8.66 15.07
N LEU A 269 -10.71 -8.09 16.27
CA LEU A 269 -9.47 -7.47 16.72
C LEU A 269 -8.34 -8.48 16.82
N PHE A 270 -8.59 -9.62 17.44
CA PHE A 270 -7.59 -10.69 17.59
C PHE A 270 -7.05 -11.13 16.23
N GLN A 271 -7.95 -11.44 15.28
CA GLN A 271 -7.55 -11.85 13.94
C GLN A 271 -6.75 -10.78 13.20
N MET A 272 -7.18 -9.52 13.30
CA MET A 272 -6.46 -8.40 12.71
C MET A 272 -5.06 -8.26 13.30
N MET A 273 -4.91 -8.39 14.61
CA MET A 273 -3.62 -8.23 15.27
C MET A 273 -2.65 -9.36 14.95
N LEU A 274 -3.12 -10.58 14.81
CA LEU A 274 -2.30 -11.69 14.32
C LEU A 274 -1.74 -11.40 12.93
N SER A 275 -2.61 -10.88 12.04
CA SER A 275 -2.20 -10.49 10.69
C SER A 275 -1.18 -9.35 10.70
N MET A 276 -1.38 -8.33 11.55
CA MET A 276 -0.42 -7.21 11.70
C MET A 276 0.94 -7.68 12.18
N ILE A 277 0.99 -8.56 13.17
CA ILE A 277 2.25 -9.15 13.67
C ILE A 277 2.95 -9.91 12.55
N ASP A 278 2.24 -10.71 11.76
CA ASP A 278 2.80 -11.43 10.61
C ASP A 278 3.37 -10.49 9.57
N ILE A 279 2.62 -9.47 9.18
CA ILE A 279 3.02 -8.46 8.20
C ILE A 279 4.29 -7.75 8.65
N ILE A 280 4.34 -7.32 9.93
CA ILE A 280 5.48 -6.61 10.51
C ILE A 280 6.72 -7.50 10.59
N ARG A 281 6.57 -8.74 11.05
CA ARG A 281 7.70 -9.68 11.18
C ARG A 281 8.32 -10.05 9.84
N ASN A 282 7.49 -10.19 8.82
CA ASN A 282 7.95 -10.53 7.47
C ASN A 282 8.34 -9.30 6.64
N GLY A 283 8.32 -8.10 7.23
CA GLY A 283 8.74 -6.87 6.55
C GLY A 283 7.92 -6.54 5.32
N ARG A 284 6.59 -6.77 5.39
CA ARG A 284 5.69 -6.55 4.28
C ARG A 284 5.13 -5.13 4.26
N THR A 285 4.65 -4.72 3.10
CA THR A 285 3.90 -3.46 2.92
C THR A 285 2.41 -3.77 2.97
N LEU A 286 1.68 -3.12 3.87
CA LEU A 286 0.24 -3.26 4.02
C LEU A 286 -0.48 -2.05 3.40
N LEU A 287 -1.51 -2.30 2.62
CA LEU A 287 -2.45 -1.30 2.09
C LEU A 287 -3.78 -1.43 2.81
N ILE A 288 -4.29 -0.33 3.37
CA ILE A 288 -5.61 -0.31 4.05
C ILE A 288 -6.42 0.89 3.56
N ASP A 289 -7.62 0.64 3.08
CA ASP A 289 -8.60 1.70 2.86
C ASP A 289 -9.45 1.87 4.13
N GLU A 290 -9.56 3.12 4.62
CA GLU A 290 -10.31 3.49 5.84
C GLU A 290 -9.86 2.66 7.08
N ILE A 291 -8.61 2.88 7.52
CA ILE A 291 -7.98 2.12 8.63
C ILE A 291 -8.80 2.13 9.93
N GLU A 292 -9.61 3.17 10.15
CA GLU A 292 -10.47 3.30 11.32
C GLU A 292 -11.75 2.47 11.26
N THR A 293 -12.06 1.80 10.15
CA THR A 293 -13.32 1.06 10.00
C THR A 293 -13.45 0.00 11.10
N SER A 294 -14.45 0.18 11.95
CA SER A 294 -14.77 -0.67 13.12
C SER A 294 -13.69 -0.69 14.21
N LEU A 295 -12.76 0.26 14.25
CA LEU A 295 -11.71 0.34 15.26
C LEU A 295 -11.87 1.58 16.15
N HIS A 296 -11.52 1.42 17.43
CA HIS A 296 -11.39 2.55 18.34
C HIS A 296 -10.17 3.42 17.92
N PRO A 297 -10.25 4.77 17.97
CA PRO A 297 -9.16 5.67 17.55
C PRO A 297 -7.79 5.34 18.15
N HIS A 298 -7.71 5.02 19.44
CA HIS A 298 -6.45 4.64 20.08
C HIS A 298 -5.84 3.35 19.53
N LEU A 299 -6.67 2.43 19.04
CA LEU A 299 -6.19 1.21 18.42
C LEU A 299 -5.59 1.50 17.04
N VAL A 300 -6.16 2.45 16.29
CA VAL A 300 -5.58 2.91 15.01
C VAL A 300 -4.20 3.52 15.25
N GLU A 301 -4.07 4.41 16.23
CA GLU A 301 -2.76 4.99 16.62
C GLU A 301 -1.76 3.91 17.02
N TYR A 302 -2.20 2.91 17.78
CA TYR A 302 -1.36 1.79 18.17
C TYR A 302 -0.84 1.00 16.96
N ILE A 303 -1.71 0.67 15.99
CA ILE A 303 -1.32 -0.01 14.75
C ILE A 303 -0.29 0.80 13.98
N ILE A 304 -0.53 2.09 13.77
CA ILE A 304 0.41 2.95 13.03
C ILE A 304 1.77 2.98 13.75
N ASN A 305 1.76 3.07 15.09
CA ASN A 305 2.98 3.03 15.90
C ASN A 305 3.71 1.69 15.78
N LEU A 306 3.02 0.56 15.68
CA LEU A 306 3.66 -0.74 15.43
C LEU A 306 4.47 -0.72 14.13
N PHE A 307 3.91 -0.15 13.05
CA PHE A 307 4.65 0.00 11.78
C PHE A 307 5.79 1.01 11.89
N ASN A 308 5.57 2.15 12.51
CA ASN A 308 6.61 3.17 12.71
C ASN A 308 7.79 2.67 13.57
N ASN A 309 7.55 1.73 14.47
CA ASN A 309 8.60 1.08 15.26
C ASN A 309 9.15 -0.21 14.62
N SER A 310 8.60 -0.64 13.48
CA SER A 310 9.07 -1.84 12.78
C SER A 310 10.47 -1.63 12.17
N VAL A 311 11.16 -2.74 11.91
CA VAL A 311 12.49 -2.72 11.26
C VAL A 311 12.37 -2.54 9.75
N ASN A 312 11.32 -3.10 9.12
CA ASN A 312 11.24 -3.21 7.66
C ASN A 312 9.81 -3.29 7.07
N ALA A 313 8.76 -3.13 7.88
CA ALA A 313 7.38 -3.14 7.38
C ALA A 313 6.89 -1.73 7.02
N GLN A 314 6.05 -1.61 6.00
CA GLN A 314 5.46 -0.35 5.55
C GLN A 314 3.92 -0.39 5.65
N LEU A 315 3.31 0.77 5.92
CA LEU A 315 1.86 0.95 5.98
C LEU A 315 1.44 2.12 5.08
N ILE A 316 0.53 1.86 4.15
CA ILE A 316 -0.12 2.91 3.35
C ILE A 316 -1.61 2.82 3.64
N TYR A 317 -2.20 3.88 4.14
CA TYR A 317 -3.60 3.86 4.54
C TYR A 317 -4.34 5.14 4.22
N THR A 318 -5.65 5.01 3.99
CA THR A 318 -6.57 6.15 3.96
C THR A 318 -7.27 6.29 5.30
N THR A 319 -7.68 7.49 5.64
CA THR A 319 -8.40 7.77 6.89
C THR A 319 -9.28 9.01 6.79
N HIS A 320 -10.34 9.03 7.60
CA HIS A 320 -11.17 10.20 7.89
C HIS A 320 -10.91 10.74 9.30
N ASN A 321 -10.13 10.04 10.11
CA ASN A 321 -9.86 10.42 11.49
C ASN A 321 -8.85 11.58 11.55
N THR A 322 -9.36 12.79 11.75
CA THR A 322 -8.54 14.02 11.80
C THR A 322 -7.60 14.08 12.99
N HIS A 323 -7.88 13.35 14.09
CA HIS A 323 -6.97 13.27 15.25
C HIS A 323 -5.60 12.70 14.91
N LEU A 324 -5.51 11.91 13.82
CA LEU A 324 -4.22 11.40 13.30
C LEU A 324 -3.38 12.49 12.62
N LEU A 325 -3.95 13.68 12.33
CA LEU A 325 -3.21 14.86 11.84
C LEU A 325 -2.49 15.56 13.01
N ASN A 326 -1.41 14.93 13.47
CA ASN A 326 -0.64 15.43 14.61
C ASN A 326 0.87 15.38 14.32
N THR A 327 1.56 16.53 14.43
CA THR A 327 3.02 16.66 14.24
C THR A 327 3.85 15.93 15.28
N ASP A 328 3.28 15.53 16.41
CA ASP A 328 3.98 14.75 17.42
C ASP A 328 3.95 13.25 17.10
N PHE A 329 3.14 12.86 16.11
CA PHE A 329 2.90 11.48 15.72
C PHE A 329 3.35 11.17 14.28
N GLN A 330 3.16 12.12 13.35
CA GLN A 330 3.50 11.98 11.92
C GLN A 330 4.38 13.13 11.43
N ARG A 331 5.33 12.80 10.57
CA ARG A 331 6.11 13.76 9.81
C ARG A 331 5.24 14.35 8.69
N ARG A 332 5.54 15.58 8.26
CA ARG A 332 4.78 16.24 7.17
C ARG A 332 4.84 15.48 5.84
N ASP A 333 5.94 14.80 5.56
CA ASP A 333 6.11 13.98 4.37
C ASP A 333 5.36 12.63 4.43
N GLN A 334 4.87 12.22 5.61
CA GLN A 334 3.99 11.07 5.76
C GLN A 334 2.52 11.38 5.48
N VAL A 335 2.13 12.65 5.39
CA VAL A 335 0.74 13.08 5.26
C VAL A 335 0.44 13.53 3.84
N TYR A 336 -0.53 12.90 3.22
CA TYR A 336 -1.05 13.23 1.90
C TYR A 336 -2.51 13.63 1.97
N PHE A 337 -2.93 14.49 1.04
CA PHE A 337 -4.30 14.94 0.87
C PHE A 337 -4.81 14.61 -0.51
N VAL A 338 -6.09 14.22 -0.58
CA VAL A 338 -6.82 14.08 -1.84
C VAL A 338 -7.92 15.11 -1.88
N ASN A 339 -7.92 15.93 -2.91
CA ASN A 339 -8.97 16.91 -3.20
C ASN A 339 -9.62 16.62 -4.55
N LYS A 340 -10.93 16.84 -4.63
CA LYS A 340 -11.67 16.76 -5.88
C LYS A 340 -11.95 18.14 -6.42
N ARG A 341 -11.45 18.42 -7.61
CA ARG A 341 -11.68 19.69 -8.32
C ARG A 341 -13.10 19.79 -8.87
N ILE A 342 -13.48 21.00 -9.29
CA ILE A 342 -14.80 21.29 -9.88
C ILE A 342 -15.01 20.50 -11.20
N ASP A 343 -13.93 20.27 -11.96
CA ASP A 343 -13.94 19.47 -13.20
C ASP A 343 -14.09 17.95 -12.96
N GLY A 344 -14.26 17.53 -11.70
CA GLY A 344 -14.42 16.13 -11.29
C GLY A 344 -13.11 15.35 -11.19
N CYS A 345 -11.98 15.96 -11.53
CA CYS A 345 -10.66 15.38 -11.36
C CYS A 345 -10.20 15.44 -9.89
N SER A 346 -9.52 14.41 -9.43
CA SER A 346 -8.89 14.39 -8.11
C SER A 346 -7.40 14.71 -8.23
N ASP A 347 -6.87 15.42 -7.23
CA ASP A 347 -5.45 15.69 -7.03
C ASP A 347 -4.95 14.98 -5.77
N LEU A 348 -3.69 14.51 -5.79
CA LEU A 348 -2.97 13.98 -4.63
C LEU A 348 -1.74 14.84 -4.40
N TYR A 349 -1.53 15.31 -3.17
CA TYR A 349 -0.38 16.14 -2.79
C TYR A 349 0.01 15.93 -1.33
N SER A 350 1.28 16.17 -1.02
CA SER A 350 1.82 16.02 0.34
C SER A 350 1.63 17.28 1.18
N LEU A 351 1.48 17.12 2.48
CA LEU A 351 1.57 18.25 3.42
C LEU A 351 2.95 18.92 3.35
N TYR A 352 3.99 18.18 2.96
CA TYR A 352 5.34 18.71 2.77
C TYR A 352 5.43 19.78 1.67
N ASP A 353 4.52 19.77 0.69
CA ASP A 353 4.47 20.74 -0.41
C ASP A 353 4.03 22.14 0.05
N PHE A 354 3.41 22.25 1.23
CA PHE A 354 2.97 23.52 1.82
C PHE A 354 4.13 24.20 2.58
N LYS A 355 4.90 25.04 1.86
CA LYS A 355 6.10 25.71 2.41
C LYS A 355 5.80 26.65 3.59
N ASP A 356 4.61 27.24 3.61
CA ASP A 356 4.19 28.18 4.66
C ASP A 356 3.69 27.47 5.94
N PHE A 357 3.59 26.14 5.90
CA PHE A 357 3.17 25.36 7.06
C PHE A 357 4.39 25.06 7.96
N ARG A 358 4.35 25.51 9.21
CA ARG A 358 5.38 25.27 10.23
C ARG A 358 4.94 24.14 11.14
N ASP A 359 5.88 23.32 11.62
CA ASP A 359 5.60 22.21 12.54
C ASP A 359 5.04 22.66 13.91
N THR A 360 5.08 23.98 14.19
CA THR A 360 4.44 24.57 15.36
C THR A 360 2.94 24.77 15.21
N PHE A 361 2.40 24.62 13.99
CA PHE A 361 0.97 24.75 13.73
C PHE A 361 0.27 23.42 14.04
N ASP A 362 -0.93 23.54 14.54
CA ASP A 362 -1.86 22.43 14.73
C ASP A 362 -2.38 21.99 13.34
N MET A 363 -1.95 20.78 12.91
CA MET A 363 -2.31 20.22 11.61
C MET A 363 -3.82 19.95 11.52
N GLU A 364 -4.42 19.39 12.56
CA GLU A 364 -5.86 19.10 12.58
C GLU A 364 -6.66 20.38 12.43
N LYS A 365 -6.36 21.39 13.23
CA LYS A 365 -7.02 22.68 13.16
C LYS A 365 -6.86 23.35 11.79
N ALA A 366 -5.66 23.31 11.22
CA ALA A 366 -5.38 23.86 9.89
C ALA A 366 -6.19 23.13 8.81
N TYR A 367 -6.29 21.80 8.90
CA TYR A 367 -7.10 20.98 8.00
C TYR A 367 -8.58 21.35 8.11
N LEU A 368 -9.14 21.38 9.32
CA LEU A 368 -10.55 21.72 9.59
C LEU A 368 -10.90 23.16 9.16
N GLN A 369 -9.92 24.06 9.14
CA GLN A 369 -10.06 25.42 8.58
C GLN A 369 -9.97 25.48 7.05
N GLY A 370 -9.75 24.35 6.36
CA GLY A 370 -9.65 24.30 4.92
C GLY A 370 -8.32 24.75 4.31
N ARG A 371 -7.27 24.92 5.12
CA ARG A 371 -5.97 25.44 4.65
C ARG A 371 -5.29 24.54 3.62
N PHE A 372 -5.65 23.24 3.60
CA PHE A 372 -5.09 22.25 2.69
C PHE A 372 -6.04 21.88 1.54
N ASN A 373 -7.15 22.61 1.35
CA ASN A 373 -8.14 22.40 0.28
C ASN A 373 -8.74 20.98 0.20
N ALA A 374 -8.65 20.18 1.27
CA ALA A 374 -9.07 18.78 1.29
C ALA A 374 -10.30 18.51 2.17
N ILE A 375 -11.02 19.55 2.60
CA ILE A 375 -12.25 19.44 3.41
C ILE A 375 -13.49 19.40 2.51
N PRO A 376 -14.61 18.78 2.97
CA PRO A 376 -15.87 18.81 2.24
C PRO A 376 -16.45 20.24 2.18
N PHE A 377 -16.92 20.62 0.99
CA PHE A 377 -17.67 21.87 0.83
C PHE A 377 -19.12 21.67 1.23
N LEU A 378 -19.47 22.04 2.48
CA LEU A 378 -20.82 21.93 2.98
C LEU A 378 -21.65 23.17 2.57
N GLN A 379 -22.61 23.01 1.68
CA GLN A 379 -23.64 24.03 1.46
C GLN A 379 -24.60 24.04 2.65
N LYS A 380 -25.05 25.25 3.05
CA LYS A 380 -26.12 25.35 4.07
C LYS A 380 -27.37 24.59 3.58
N PRO A 381 -27.93 23.67 4.37
CA PRO A 381 -29.16 23.00 3.98
C PRO A 381 -30.23 24.03 3.70
N ARG A 382 -30.84 23.97 2.53
CA ARG A 382 -32.08 24.71 2.23
C ARG A 382 -33.22 23.82 2.71
N ILE A 383 -33.72 24.09 3.91
CA ILE A 383 -34.91 23.47 4.49
C ILE A 383 -36.12 24.30 4.05
#